data_39b0e10dd2027125ef49136ae641a4e1
#
_entry.id   39b0e10dd2027125ef49136ae641a4e1
#
_cell.length_a   1.000
_cell.length_b   1.000
_cell.length_c   1.000
_cell.angle_alpha   90.00
_cell.angle_beta   90.00
_cell.angle_gamma   90.00
#
_symmetry.space_group_name_H-M   'P 1'
#
loop_
_entity.id
_entity.type
_entity.pdbx_description
1 polymer ?
#
loop_
_entity_poly.entity_id
_entity_poly.type
_entity_poly.pdbx_seq_one_letter_code
_entity_poly.pdbx_strand_id
1 'polypeptide(L)'
;MLSLSKHEDIDERNGVPRLTSIFRTDDQKMFAESLARFFAANYDIPKRRKLVASEPGYDPAHWRGLAELGAMGVALPEAHGGSGGGPFDTAIVMGAIGTSLFGSPYLSTAVLGGGILDAGGGVLAARHLPAIAEGKRKLSVAYAEPQARYHLEDVATSARPDGAGYRLEGKKSVVLHASSADAIIVPARTAGGQRERRGITLFLVDAKTAGLDRRDYATIDGQRASDITLSGVRVGKEAVIGETDGGLALLEAAAERGIAALAAEAAGAMGYLYETTLAYMKTRKQFGATIGSFQALQHRMVDVFTACESAKSAALGAALALGERDPAARARRISGAKLQIDKLGRHVAQESIQLHGGMGMTDELSVGHYAKRLTMIGLSFGDTNFHMARYTAAMRAA
;
A
#
# COMPACT_ATOMS: atom_id res chain seq x y z
N MET A 1 28.32 15.11 -23.48
CA MET A 1 28.60 13.69 -23.78
C MET A 1 28.56 12.95 -22.47
N LEU A 2 27.43 12.33 -22.13
CA LEU A 2 27.28 11.42 -20.99
C LEU A 2 27.78 10.04 -21.42
N SER A 3 28.88 9.63 -20.80
CA SER A 3 29.42 8.27 -20.97
C SER A 3 28.47 7.27 -20.33
N LEU A 4 27.69 6.58 -21.11
CA LEU A 4 26.93 5.41 -20.70
C LEU A 4 27.93 4.27 -20.45
N SER A 5 28.13 3.90 -19.17
CA SER A 5 28.90 2.72 -18.81
C SER A 5 28.15 1.47 -19.30
N LYS A 6 28.84 0.65 -20.07
CA LYS A 6 28.34 -0.59 -20.70
C LYS A 6 28.24 -1.73 -19.67
N HIS A 7 27.24 -1.72 -18.82
CA HIS A 7 26.62 -2.91 -18.21
C HIS A 7 25.18 -2.54 -17.89
N GLU A 8 24.38 -2.49 -18.96
CA GLU A 8 22.94 -2.28 -18.86
C GLU A 8 22.28 -3.59 -18.42
N ASP A 9 21.44 -3.53 -17.41
CA ASP A 9 20.47 -4.56 -17.06
C ASP A 9 19.52 -4.79 -18.24
N ILE A 10 19.97 -5.54 -19.20
CA ILE A 10 19.16 -6.09 -20.27
C ILE A 10 18.52 -7.35 -19.68
N ASP A 11 17.20 -7.45 -19.72
CA ASP A 11 16.58 -8.76 -19.50
C ASP A 11 17.16 -9.71 -20.57
N GLU A 12 18.10 -10.57 -20.15
CA GLU A 12 18.82 -11.48 -21.06
C GLU A 12 17.89 -12.35 -21.92
N ARG A 13 16.58 -12.41 -21.59
CA ARG A 13 15.57 -13.14 -22.31
C ARG A 13 14.94 -12.35 -23.48
N ASN A 14 14.91 -11.01 -23.43
CA ASN A 14 14.16 -10.19 -24.41
C ASN A 14 14.93 -8.98 -24.97
N GLY A 15 16.15 -8.69 -24.52
CA GLY A 15 16.99 -7.61 -25.06
C GLY A 15 16.48 -6.17 -24.82
N VAL A 16 15.46 -5.98 -23.96
CA VAL A 16 14.86 -4.67 -23.69
C VAL A 16 15.29 -4.16 -22.32
N PRO A 17 15.83 -2.91 -22.19
CA PRO A 17 16.14 -2.33 -20.91
C PRO A 17 14.88 -2.21 -20.03
N ARG A 18 14.96 -2.64 -18.78
CA ARG A 18 13.86 -2.38 -17.83
C ARG A 18 13.84 -0.90 -17.49
N LEU A 19 12.84 -0.17 -17.94
CA LEU A 19 12.67 1.29 -17.71
C LEU A 19 12.85 1.67 -16.22
N THR A 20 12.51 0.78 -15.28
CA THR A 20 12.70 0.99 -13.84
C THR A 20 14.16 0.89 -13.39
N SER A 21 15.07 0.26 -14.16
CA SER A 21 16.48 0.16 -13.78
C SER A 21 17.25 1.45 -14.04
N ILE A 22 16.81 2.26 -14.98
CA ILE A 22 17.47 3.51 -15.38
C ILE A 22 17.49 4.56 -14.26
N PHE A 23 16.53 4.49 -13.33
CA PHE A 23 16.37 5.46 -12.24
C PHE A 23 16.81 4.94 -10.86
N ARG A 24 17.36 3.73 -10.76
CA ARG A 24 17.81 3.15 -9.50
C ARG A 24 19.31 3.32 -9.33
N THR A 25 19.71 3.68 -8.09
CA THR A 25 21.13 3.57 -7.67
C THR A 25 21.53 2.10 -7.59
N ASP A 26 22.82 1.82 -7.54
CA ASP A 26 23.32 0.45 -7.41
C ASP A 26 22.87 -0.19 -6.08
N ASP A 27 22.83 0.58 -4.98
CA ASP A 27 22.28 0.12 -3.70
C ASP A 27 20.81 -0.27 -3.81
N GLN A 28 20.00 0.54 -4.52
CA GLN A 28 18.59 0.26 -4.76
C GLN A 28 18.37 -0.98 -5.63
N LYS A 29 19.26 -1.23 -6.61
CA LYS A 29 19.25 -2.47 -7.42
C LYS A 29 19.57 -3.68 -6.55
N MET A 30 20.63 -3.63 -5.77
CA MET A 30 21.02 -4.71 -4.84
C MET A 30 19.93 -5.00 -3.81
N PHE A 31 19.28 -3.97 -3.28
CA PHE A 31 18.15 -4.11 -2.36
C PHE A 31 16.95 -4.78 -3.03
N ALA A 32 16.57 -4.34 -4.23
CA ALA A 32 15.49 -4.95 -5.01
C ALA A 32 15.74 -6.43 -5.30
N GLU A 33 16.97 -6.80 -5.67
CA GLU A 33 17.37 -8.20 -5.89
C GLU A 33 17.31 -9.03 -4.61
N SER A 34 17.72 -8.45 -3.48
CA SER A 34 17.65 -9.12 -2.18
C SER A 34 16.23 -9.43 -1.77
N LEU A 35 15.30 -8.47 -1.96
CA LEU A 35 13.86 -8.67 -1.77
C LEU A 35 13.30 -9.74 -2.72
N ALA A 36 13.68 -9.71 -4.00
CA ALA A 36 13.22 -10.69 -4.98
C ALA A 36 13.68 -12.12 -4.60
N ARG A 37 14.96 -12.29 -4.21
CA ARG A 37 15.48 -13.57 -3.72
C ARG A 37 14.75 -14.04 -2.46
N PHE A 38 14.52 -13.13 -1.51
CA PHE A 38 13.79 -13.44 -0.28
C PHE A 38 12.39 -13.98 -0.55
N PHE A 39 11.62 -13.29 -1.39
CA PHE A 39 10.26 -13.74 -1.72
C PHE A 39 10.25 -15.03 -2.52
N ALA A 40 11.13 -15.19 -3.50
CA ALA A 40 11.22 -16.42 -4.31
C ALA A 40 11.56 -17.66 -3.45
N ALA A 41 12.39 -17.50 -2.42
CA ALA A 41 12.76 -18.58 -1.53
C ALA A 41 11.67 -18.93 -0.50
N ASN A 42 10.91 -17.95 -0.05
CA ASN A 42 10.06 -18.08 1.13
C ASN A 42 8.55 -18.06 0.84
N TYR A 43 8.10 -17.54 -0.30
CA TYR A 43 6.69 -17.27 -0.53
C TYR A 43 6.21 -17.69 -1.92
N ASP A 44 5.14 -18.47 -1.96
CA ASP A 44 4.47 -18.95 -3.16
C ASP A 44 2.93 -18.97 -2.95
N ILE A 45 2.18 -19.23 -4.01
CA ILE A 45 0.71 -19.27 -3.95
C ILE A 45 0.18 -20.37 -3.02
N PRO A 46 0.70 -21.62 -3.00
CA PRO A 46 0.30 -22.62 -2.03
C PRO A 46 0.51 -22.19 -0.57
N LYS A 47 1.65 -21.58 -0.24
CA LYS A 47 1.91 -21.02 1.10
C LYS A 47 0.96 -19.88 1.42
N ARG A 48 0.77 -18.95 0.45
CA ARG A 48 -0.18 -17.85 0.59
C ARG A 48 -1.59 -18.34 0.93
N ARG A 49 -2.12 -19.34 0.22
CA ARG A 49 -3.46 -19.89 0.48
C ARG A 49 -3.60 -20.40 1.92
N LYS A 50 -2.58 -21.07 2.45
CA LYS A 50 -2.56 -21.53 3.85
C LYS A 50 -2.54 -20.36 4.84
N LEU A 51 -1.70 -19.35 4.58
CA LEU A 51 -1.56 -18.17 5.45
C LEU A 51 -2.84 -17.34 5.48
N VAL A 52 -3.48 -17.12 4.32
CA VAL A 52 -4.75 -16.38 4.23
C VAL A 52 -5.87 -17.08 5.03
N ALA A 53 -5.86 -18.39 5.09
CA ALA A 53 -6.83 -19.18 5.87
C ALA A 53 -6.52 -19.21 7.37
N SER A 54 -5.32 -18.78 7.81
CA SER A 54 -4.87 -18.82 9.19
C SER A 54 -4.95 -17.44 9.87
N GLU A 55 -4.85 -17.41 11.20
CA GLU A 55 -4.54 -16.21 11.96
C GLU A 55 -3.02 -16.16 12.22
N PRO A 56 -2.39 -15.01 12.05
CA PRO A 56 -2.88 -13.65 11.75
C PRO A 56 -2.97 -13.29 10.25
N GLY A 57 -2.99 -14.26 9.33
CA GLY A 57 -3.07 -14.04 7.90
C GLY A 57 -1.73 -13.78 7.20
N TYR A 58 -0.63 -13.83 7.93
CA TYR A 58 0.75 -13.73 7.43
C TYR A 58 1.70 -14.55 8.33
N ASP A 59 2.91 -14.82 7.83
CA ASP A 59 3.94 -15.54 8.60
C ASP A 59 4.81 -14.57 9.41
N PRO A 60 4.85 -14.67 10.75
CA PRO A 60 5.73 -13.87 11.59
C PRO A 60 7.22 -14.05 11.28
N ALA A 61 7.65 -15.21 10.74
CA ALA A 61 9.03 -15.42 10.31
C ALA A 61 9.35 -14.60 9.07
N HIS A 62 8.44 -14.54 8.09
CA HIS A 62 8.61 -13.70 6.92
C HIS A 62 8.60 -12.21 7.28
N TRP A 63 7.79 -11.79 8.26
CA TRP A 63 7.82 -10.44 8.79
C TRP A 63 9.20 -10.06 9.37
N ARG A 64 9.79 -10.96 10.18
CA ARG A 64 11.15 -10.76 10.70
C ARG A 64 12.19 -10.71 9.58
N GLY A 65 12.11 -11.59 8.60
CA GLY A 65 13.02 -11.59 7.45
C GLY A 65 12.98 -10.28 6.66
N LEU A 66 11.81 -9.66 6.49
CA LEU A 66 11.71 -8.32 5.89
C LEU A 66 12.39 -7.24 6.76
N ALA A 67 12.26 -7.34 8.08
CA ALA A 67 12.95 -6.43 9.00
C ALA A 67 14.47 -6.60 8.95
N GLU A 68 14.97 -7.83 8.92
CA GLU A 68 16.40 -8.16 8.77
C GLU A 68 16.98 -7.63 7.45
N LEU A 69 16.18 -7.56 6.39
CA LEU A 69 16.55 -6.90 5.12
C LEU A 69 16.50 -5.37 5.19
N GLY A 70 16.12 -4.77 6.32
CA GLY A 70 15.99 -3.33 6.47
C GLY A 70 14.72 -2.72 5.84
N ALA A 71 13.82 -3.54 5.31
CA ALA A 71 12.64 -3.06 4.59
C ALA A 71 11.72 -2.20 5.47
N MET A 72 11.60 -2.51 6.77
CA MET A 72 10.71 -1.78 7.69
C MET A 72 11.15 -0.34 7.93
N GLY A 73 12.46 -0.11 7.95
CA GLY A 73 13.08 1.19 8.22
C GLY A 73 13.52 1.94 6.96
N VAL A 74 13.28 1.40 5.76
CA VAL A 74 13.88 1.93 4.53
C VAL A 74 13.62 3.41 4.30
N ALA A 75 12.43 3.92 4.64
CA ALA A 75 12.03 5.32 4.49
C ALA A 75 11.91 6.07 5.82
N LEU A 76 12.36 5.47 6.92
CA LEU A 76 12.41 6.13 8.24
C LEU A 76 13.75 6.85 8.42
N PRO A 77 13.78 7.94 9.23
CA PRO A 77 15.02 8.67 9.50
C PRO A 77 16.09 7.81 10.16
N GLU A 78 17.36 8.04 9.82
CA GLU A 78 18.52 7.39 10.43
C GLU A 78 18.57 7.60 11.95
N ALA A 79 18.18 8.80 12.41
CA ALA A 79 18.08 9.11 13.84
C ALA A 79 17.14 8.18 14.63
N HIS A 80 16.27 7.45 13.93
CA HIS A 80 15.32 6.50 14.47
C HIS A 80 15.59 5.06 14.02
N GLY A 81 16.82 4.76 13.59
CA GLY A 81 17.21 3.41 13.16
C GLY A 81 16.74 3.02 11.76
N GLY A 82 16.24 3.95 10.98
CA GLY A 82 15.93 3.76 9.56
C GLY A 82 17.14 3.98 8.66
N SER A 83 16.94 3.86 7.35
CA SER A 83 17.98 4.05 6.33
C SER A 83 17.98 5.46 5.72
N GLY A 84 17.08 6.35 6.13
CA GLY A 84 16.96 7.70 5.58
C GLY A 84 16.53 7.76 4.11
N GLY A 85 16.04 6.65 3.56
CA GLY A 85 15.55 6.56 2.20
C GLY A 85 14.23 7.32 1.98
N GLY A 86 13.74 7.26 0.77
CA GLY A 86 12.59 8.05 0.36
C GLY A 86 11.45 7.24 -0.26
N PRO A 87 10.55 7.94 -0.96
CA PRO A 87 9.41 7.31 -1.63
C PRO A 87 9.80 6.25 -2.66
N PHE A 88 10.95 6.38 -3.31
CA PHE A 88 11.46 5.38 -4.26
C PHE A 88 11.85 4.07 -3.56
N ASP A 89 12.47 4.16 -2.39
CA ASP A 89 12.86 2.97 -1.62
C ASP A 89 11.63 2.24 -1.10
N THR A 90 10.61 2.98 -0.64
CA THR A 90 9.28 2.42 -0.34
C THR A 90 8.66 1.74 -1.57
N ALA A 91 8.77 2.36 -2.76
CA ALA A 91 8.23 1.80 -3.99
C ALA A 91 8.94 0.50 -4.41
N ILE A 92 10.24 0.35 -4.11
CA ILE A 92 10.98 -0.91 -4.33
C ILE A 92 10.39 -2.03 -3.49
N VAL A 93 10.20 -1.79 -2.19
CA VAL A 93 9.61 -2.80 -1.28
C VAL A 93 8.19 -3.15 -1.71
N MET A 94 7.35 -2.14 -1.97
CA MET A 94 5.96 -2.37 -2.35
C MET A 94 5.83 -3.04 -3.73
N GLY A 95 6.69 -2.72 -4.68
CA GLY A 95 6.76 -3.41 -5.96
C GLY A 95 7.11 -4.90 -5.81
N ALA A 96 8.06 -5.23 -4.94
CA ALA A 96 8.42 -6.61 -4.63
C ALA A 96 7.28 -7.35 -3.90
N ILE A 97 6.60 -6.69 -2.96
CA ILE A 97 5.36 -7.19 -2.32
C ILE A 97 4.29 -7.47 -3.37
N GLY A 98 4.09 -6.56 -4.32
CA GLY A 98 3.13 -6.73 -5.41
C GLY A 98 3.47 -7.90 -6.33
N THR A 99 4.73 -8.04 -6.72
CA THR A 99 5.18 -9.16 -7.58
C THR A 99 5.00 -10.52 -6.90
N SER A 100 5.19 -10.61 -5.58
CA SER A 100 5.02 -11.85 -4.82
C SER A 100 3.62 -12.05 -4.25
N LEU A 101 2.78 -11.03 -4.28
CA LEU A 101 1.48 -10.98 -3.60
C LEU A 101 1.59 -11.23 -2.09
N PHE A 102 2.68 -10.75 -1.49
CA PHE A 102 3.00 -10.98 -0.09
C PHE A 102 2.04 -10.26 0.86
N GLY A 103 1.28 -11.04 1.65
CA GLY A 103 0.38 -10.50 2.67
C GLY A 103 1.13 -10.16 3.95
N SER A 104 1.10 -8.90 4.38
CA SER A 104 1.72 -8.47 5.63
C SER A 104 1.24 -7.08 6.06
N PRO A 105 1.42 -6.69 7.33
CA PRO A 105 1.10 -5.35 7.83
C PRO A 105 2.10 -4.26 7.38
N TYR A 106 2.88 -4.46 6.31
CA TYR A 106 3.91 -3.51 5.87
C TYR A 106 3.33 -2.13 5.56
N LEU A 107 2.29 -2.07 4.72
CA LEU A 107 1.63 -0.81 4.36
C LEU A 107 1.12 -0.07 5.60
N SER A 108 0.38 -0.77 6.48
CA SER A 108 -0.23 -0.15 7.66
C SER A 108 0.81 0.28 8.69
N THR A 109 1.90 -0.48 8.84
CA THR A 109 2.93 -0.24 9.86
C THR A 109 4.01 0.73 9.37
N ALA A 110 4.77 0.35 8.35
CA ALA A 110 5.94 1.12 7.93
C ALA A 110 5.56 2.38 7.15
N VAL A 111 4.63 2.26 6.20
CA VAL A 111 4.27 3.38 5.32
C VAL A 111 3.33 4.37 6.01
N LEU A 112 2.18 3.89 6.51
CA LEU A 112 1.16 4.75 7.09
C LEU A 112 1.51 5.13 8.53
N GLY A 113 1.62 4.14 9.42
CA GLY A 113 1.86 4.37 10.84
C GLY A 113 3.20 5.02 11.12
N GLY A 114 4.27 4.48 10.54
CA GLY A 114 5.62 5.06 10.62
C GLY A 114 5.67 6.47 10.06
N GLY A 115 5.08 6.68 8.87
CA GLY A 115 5.02 8.00 8.25
C GLY A 115 4.20 9.04 9.03
N ILE A 116 3.13 8.65 9.73
CA ILE A 116 2.37 9.54 10.62
C ILE A 116 3.20 9.89 11.86
N LEU A 117 3.85 8.91 12.49
CA LEU A 117 4.67 9.15 13.67
C LEU A 117 5.88 10.03 13.35
N ASP A 118 6.55 9.78 12.23
CA ASP A 118 7.67 10.59 11.75
C ASP A 118 7.26 12.05 11.54
N ALA A 119 6.18 12.28 10.78
CA ALA A 119 5.66 13.62 10.53
C ALA A 119 5.09 14.32 11.78
N GLY A 120 4.53 13.56 12.72
CA GLY A 120 4.06 14.10 14.01
C GLY A 120 5.18 14.40 14.99
N GLY A 121 6.33 13.75 14.83
CA GLY A 121 7.53 13.99 15.62
C GLY A 121 7.39 13.68 17.11
N GLY A 122 8.25 14.33 17.92
CA GLY A 122 8.21 14.31 19.37
C GLY A 122 8.52 12.96 20.02
N VAL A 123 8.05 12.80 21.25
CA VAL A 123 8.35 11.63 22.11
C VAL A 123 7.81 10.33 21.50
N LEU A 124 6.65 10.36 20.82
CA LEU A 124 6.06 9.16 20.21
C LEU A 124 6.91 8.66 19.03
N ALA A 125 7.41 9.56 18.18
CA ALA A 125 8.31 9.20 17.10
C ALA A 125 9.59 8.53 17.65
N ALA A 126 10.27 9.21 18.59
CA ALA A 126 11.50 8.71 19.20
C ALA A 126 11.32 7.34 19.90
N ARG A 127 10.16 7.12 20.52
CA ARG A 127 9.85 5.86 21.22
C ARG A 127 9.50 4.71 20.30
N HIS A 128 8.78 4.97 19.21
CA HIS A 128 8.15 3.89 18.42
C HIS A 128 8.82 3.62 17.08
N LEU A 129 9.43 4.61 16.41
CA LEU A 129 10.05 4.41 15.11
C LEU A 129 11.20 3.40 15.13
N PRO A 130 12.11 3.37 16.12
CA PRO A 130 13.15 2.35 16.18
C PRO A 130 12.58 0.93 16.24
N ALA A 131 11.55 0.71 17.05
CA ALA A 131 10.90 -0.59 17.14
C ALA A 131 10.13 -0.99 15.87
N ILE A 132 9.65 -0.03 15.08
CA ILE A 132 9.07 -0.26 13.75
C ILE A 132 10.18 -0.66 12.78
N ALA A 133 11.29 0.07 12.73
CA ALA A 133 12.42 -0.23 11.86
C ALA A 133 12.97 -1.65 12.10
N GLU A 134 12.99 -2.10 13.34
CA GLU A 134 13.39 -3.46 13.74
C GLU A 134 12.28 -4.52 13.53
N GLY A 135 11.10 -4.15 13.05
CA GLY A 135 9.95 -5.06 12.89
C GLY A 135 9.33 -5.55 14.21
N LYS A 136 9.73 -4.99 15.35
CA LYS A 136 9.25 -5.37 16.69
C LYS A 136 7.92 -4.74 17.05
N ARG A 137 7.50 -3.67 16.35
CA ARG A 137 6.24 -2.99 16.59
C ARG A 137 5.43 -2.88 15.32
N LYS A 138 4.16 -3.25 15.41
CA LYS A 138 3.19 -3.18 14.32
C LYS A 138 2.11 -2.15 14.64
N LEU A 139 1.79 -1.34 13.64
CA LEU A 139 0.75 -0.32 13.73
C LEU A 139 -0.34 -0.54 12.69
N SER A 140 -1.53 -0.07 13.04
CA SER A 140 -2.62 0.12 12.09
C SER A 140 -3.14 1.54 12.17
N VAL A 141 -3.77 2.00 11.08
CA VAL A 141 -4.35 3.35 11.01
C VAL A 141 -5.85 3.22 10.75
N ALA A 142 -6.65 3.65 11.70
CA ALA A 142 -8.11 3.54 11.69
C ALA A 142 -8.74 4.79 11.07
N TYR A 143 -8.42 5.12 9.81
CA TYR A 143 -8.85 6.35 9.16
C TYR A 143 -10.28 6.31 8.62
N ALA A 144 -10.79 5.12 8.26
CA ALA A 144 -12.11 5.00 7.65
C ALA A 144 -13.22 4.85 8.70
N GLU A 145 -14.36 5.48 8.44
CA GLU A 145 -15.59 5.34 9.23
C GLU A 145 -16.78 4.97 8.31
N PRO A 146 -17.83 4.32 8.84
CA PRO A 146 -18.92 3.79 8.02
C PRO A 146 -19.60 4.83 7.10
N GLN A 147 -19.71 6.09 7.53
CA GLN A 147 -20.35 7.17 6.78
C GLN A 147 -19.41 7.94 5.87
N ALA A 148 -18.08 7.87 6.14
CA ALA A 148 -17.09 8.77 5.55
C ALA A 148 -16.71 8.41 4.11
N ARG A 149 -16.87 7.14 3.69
CA ARG A 149 -16.30 6.61 2.44
C ARG A 149 -14.83 7.00 2.32
N TYR A 150 -14.49 7.97 1.46
CA TYR A 150 -13.11 8.40 1.18
C TYR A 150 -12.77 9.78 1.76
N HIS A 151 -13.70 10.41 2.47
CA HIS A 151 -13.56 11.75 3.05
C HIS A 151 -12.87 11.66 4.41
N LEU A 152 -11.57 11.97 4.45
CA LEU A 152 -10.76 11.89 5.67
C LEU A 152 -11.16 12.93 6.73
N GLU A 153 -11.82 14.01 6.30
CA GLU A 153 -12.38 15.05 7.18
C GLU A 153 -13.71 14.65 7.83
N ASP A 154 -14.41 13.63 7.30
CA ASP A 154 -15.68 13.17 7.85
C ASP A 154 -15.44 12.20 9.02
N VAL A 155 -15.20 12.76 10.21
CA VAL A 155 -14.89 12.03 11.43
C VAL A 155 -16.00 12.22 12.45
N ALA A 156 -16.79 11.18 12.69
CA ALA A 156 -17.82 11.11 13.73
C ALA A 156 -17.28 10.61 15.08
N THR A 157 -16.18 9.82 15.08
CA THR A 157 -15.48 9.41 16.30
C THR A 157 -15.08 10.65 17.08
N SER A 158 -15.48 10.74 18.35
CA SER A 158 -15.19 11.89 19.22
C SER A 158 -14.12 11.60 20.23
N ALA A 159 -13.36 12.63 20.62
CA ALA A 159 -12.44 12.61 21.75
C ALA A 159 -12.78 13.77 22.68
N ARG A 160 -13.30 13.48 23.85
CA ARG A 160 -13.66 14.48 24.86
C ARG A 160 -12.62 14.52 25.96
N PRO A 161 -12.28 15.70 26.49
CA PRO A 161 -11.41 15.79 27.67
C PRO A 161 -11.97 14.94 28.83
N ASP A 162 -11.09 14.14 29.47
CA ASP A 162 -11.41 13.31 30.62
C ASP A 162 -10.22 13.31 31.58
N GLY A 163 -10.29 14.14 32.63
CA GLY A 163 -9.20 14.38 33.54
C GLY A 163 -7.95 14.94 32.83
N ALA A 164 -6.82 14.26 32.96
CA ALA A 164 -5.56 14.64 32.33
C ALA A 164 -5.41 14.15 30.88
N GLY A 165 -6.44 13.52 30.29
CA GLY A 165 -6.39 12.93 28.96
C GLY A 165 -7.68 13.13 28.18
N TYR A 166 -8.00 12.10 27.39
CA TYR A 166 -9.17 12.08 26.52
C TYR A 166 -9.93 10.76 26.65
N ARG A 167 -11.22 10.82 26.39
CA ARG A 167 -12.12 9.69 26.27
C ARG A 167 -12.66 9.62 24.86
N LEU A 168 -12.39 8.50 24.17
CA LEU A 168 -12.74 8.27 22.77
C LEU A 168 -14.02 7.44 22.69
N GLU A 169 -14.93 7.85 21.79
CA GLU A 169 -16.19 7.18 21.48
C GLU A 169 -16.40 7.18 19.95
N GLY A 170 -16.74 6.04 19.38
CA GLY A 170 -17.03 5.97 17.94
C GLY A 170 -16.80 4.60 17.31
N LYS A 171 -16.79 4.58 15.96
CA LYS A 171 -16.60 3.37 15.18
C LYS A 171 -15.63 3.61 14.02
N LYS A 172 -14.78 2.65 13.75
CA LYS A 172 -13.87 2.62 12.60
C LYS A 172 -14.13 1.36 11.78
N SER A 173 -14.00 1.48 10.48
CA SER A 173 -14.29 0.39 9.55
C SER A 173 -13.05 0.03 8.73
N VAL A 174 -12.94 -1.25 8.37
CA VAL A 174 -11.92 -1.76 7.45
C VAL A 174 -10.51 -1.36 7.86
N VAL A 175 -10.20 -1.45 9.15
CA VAL A 175 -8.86 -1.14 9.68
C VAL A 175 -7.93 -2.29 9.35
N LEU A 176 -7.07 -2.10 8.34
CA LEU A 176 -6.19 -3.15 7.85
C LEU A 176 -5.20 -3.59 8.93
N HIS A 177 -5.07 -4.90 9.11
CA HIS A 177 -4.15 -5.56 10.04
C HIS A 177 -4.28 -5.17 11.53
N ALA A 178 -5.42 -4.60 11.95
CA ALA A 178 -5.64 -4.24 13.35
C ALA A 178 -5.61 -5.47 14.29
N SER A 179 -5.97 -6.66 13.80
CA SER A 179 -5.89 -7.90 14.59
C SER A 179 -4.47 -8.25 15.05
N SER A 180 -3.45 -7.82 14.31
CA SER A 180 -2.04 -8.08 14.62
C SER A 180 -1.27 -6.84 15.08
N ALA A 181 -1.91 -5.68 15.15
CA ALA A 181 -1.28 -4.44 15.56
C ALA A 181 -1.07 -4.37 17.08
N ASP A 182 0.07 -3.82 17.50
CA ASP A 182 0.37 -3.53 18.90
C ASP A 182 -0.29 -2.22 19.35
N ALA A 183 -0.48 -1.28 18.40
CA ALA A 183 -1.22 -0.04 18.62
C ALA A 183 -1.92 0.43 17.34
N ILE A 184 -2.95 1.24 17.52
CA ILE A 184 -3.79 1.75 16.45
C ILE A 184 -3.78 3.27 16.49
N ILE A 185 -3.49 3.91 15.37
CA ILE A 185 -3.63 5.36 15.21
C ILE A 185 -5.09 5.65 14.90
N VAL A 186 -5.73 6.39 15.81
CA VAL A 186 -7.16 6.69 15.77
C VAL A 186 -7.36 8.18 15.57
N PRO A 187 -7.84 8.64 14.40
CA PRO A 187 -8.35 9.99 14.22
C PRO A 187 -9.66 10.15 15.01
N ALA A 188 -9.76 11.23 15.80
CA ALA A 188 -10.99 11.55 16.52
C ALA A 188 -11.21 13.06 16.58
N ARG A 189 -12.46 13.45 16.68
CA ARG A 189 -12.92 14.84 16.71
C ARG A 189 -12.74 15.39 18.13
N THR A 190 -11.88 16.38 18.28
CA THR A 190 -11.64 17.12 19.53
C THR A 190 -12.38 18.47 19.55
N ALA A 191 -12.66 19.03 18.35
CA ALA A 191 -13.41 20.28 18.20
C ALA A 191 -14.13 20.33 16.85
N GLY A 192 -15.02 21.29 16.67
CA GLY A 192 -15.73 21.56 15.43
C GLY A 192 -16.79 20.53 15.06
N GLY A 193 -17.43 20.71 13.90
CA GLY A 193 -18.42 19.81 13.33
C GLY A 193 -17.78 18.60 12.62
N GLN A 194 -18.60 17.57 12.37
CA GLN A 194 -18.18 16.27 11.85
C GLN A 194 -17.34 16.34 10.55
N ARG A 195 -17.63 17.29 9.65
CA ARG A 195 -16.96 17.46 8.36
C ARG A 195 -16.04 18.68 8.29
N GLU A 196 -15.82 19.34 9.40
CA GLU A 196 -14.87 20.46 9.43
C GLU A 196 -13.45 19.94 9.30
N ARG A 197 -12.64 20.66 8.53
CA ARG A 197 -11.23 20.27 8.31
C ARG A 197 -10.34 20.49 9.55
N ARG A 198 -10.72 21.37 10.47
CA ARG A 198 -10.05 21.56 11.78
C ARG A 198 -10.74 20.71 12.85
N GLY A 199 -10.06 20.47 13.94
CA GLY A 199 -10.61 19.78 15.11
C GLY A 199 -10.49 18.26 15.06
N ILE A 200 -9.62 17.71 14.21
CA ILE A 200 -9.26 16.28 14.20
C ILE A 200 -7.90 16.13 14.87
N THR A 201 -7.82 15.25 15.86
CA THR A 201 -6.59 14.88 16.57
C THR A 201 -6.30 13.40 16.32
N LEU A 202 -5.02 13.05 16.15
CA LEU A 202 -4.59 11.66 16.03
C LEU A 202 -4.13 11.14 17.37
N PHE A 203 -4.64 9.97 17.76
CA PHE A 203 -4.28 9.31 19.01
C PHE A 203 -3.62 7.96 18.73
N LEU A 204 -2.50 7.68 19.40
CA LEU A 204 -1.89 6.35 19.42
C LEU A 204 -2.51 5.56 20.58
N VAL A 205 -3.36 4.60 20.25
CA VAL A 205 -4.11 3.78 21.22
C VAL A 205 -3.52 2.38 21.23
N ASP A 206 -3.13 1.87 22.41
CA ASP A 206 -2.69 0.48 22.56
C ASP A 206 -3.84 -0.46 22.17
N ALA A 207 -3.55 -1.50 21.38
CA ALA A 207 -4.57 -2.40 20.85
C ALA A 207 -5.31 -3.21 21.94
N LYS A 208 -4.79 -3.23 23.17
CA LYS A 208 -5.36 -3.91 24.33
C LYS A 208 -6.07 -2.96 25.31
N THR A 209 -6.22 -1.68 24.93
CA THR A 209 -6.88 -0.70 25.79
C THR A 209 -8.35 -1.09 26.03
N ALA A 210 -8.78 -1.02 27.29
CA ALA A 210 -10.17 -1.32 27.67
C ALA A 210 -11.16 -0.42 26.90
N GLY A 211 -12.24 -0.99 26.41
CA GLY A 211 -13.25 -0.29 25.61
C GLY A 211 -12.94 -0.23 24.10
N LEU A 212 -11.80 -0.79 23.67
CA LEU A 212 -11.50 -1.01 22.26
C LEU A 212 -11.89 -2.45 21.88
N ASP A 213 -13.03 -2.59 21.19
CA ASP A 213 -13.53 -3.86 20.70
C ASP A 213 -13.30 -4.00 19.20
N ARG A 214 -12.90 -5.19 18.74
CA ARG A 214 -12.65 -5.48 17.33
C ARG A 214 -13.50 -6.63 16.83
N ARG A 215 -13.97 -6.52 15.60
CA ARG A 215 -14.50 -7.61 14.81
C ARG A 215 -13.58 -7.86 13.62
N ASP A 216 -12.79 -8.92 13.71
CA ASP A 216 -11.78 -9.27 12.72
C ASP A 216 -12.37 -10.11 11.57
N TYR A 217 -11.92 -9.90 10.33
CA TYR A 217 -12.35 -10.63 9.14
C TYR A 217 -11.28 -10.59 8.03
N ALA A 218 -11.41 -11.53 7.08
CA ALA A 218 -10.60 -11.52 5.87
C ALA A 218 -11.27 -10.68 4.77
N THR A 219 -10.48 -9.91 4.04
CA THR A 219 -10.93 -9.22 2.83
C THR A 219 -10.88 -10.15 1.62
N ILE A 220 -11.53 -9.75 0.50
CA ILE A 220 -11.61 -10.58 -0.72
C ILE A 220 -10.24 -10.95 -1.29
N ASP A 221 -9.22 -10.10 -1.10
CA ASP A 221 -7.84 -10.34 -1.50
C ASP A 221 -7.01 -11.09 -0.46
N GLY A 222 -7.66 -11.54 0.62
CA GLY A 222 -7.06 -12.35 1.67
C GLY A 222 -6.23 -11.58 2.69
N GLN A 223 -6.30 -10.25 2.73
CA GLN A 223 -5.73 -9.50 3.83
C GLN A 223 -6.65 -9.54 5.06
N ARG A 224 -6.15 -9.11 6.20
CA ARG A 224 -6.94 -9.00 7.45
C ARG A 224 -7.38 -7.55 7.66
N ALA A 225 -8.63 -7.40 8.04
CA ALA A 225 -9.19 -6.12 8.44
C ALA A 225 -10.06 -6.29 9.68
N SER A 226 -10.33 -5.19 10.37
CA SER A 226 -11.19 -5.17 11.54
C SER A 226 -12.13 -3.98 11.48
N ASP A 227 -13.37 -4.17 11.93
CA ASP A 227 -14.20 -3.08 12.38
C ASP A 227 -13.95 -2.86 13.86
N ILE A 228 -13.77 -1.60 14.26
CA ILE A 228 -13.41 -1.23 15.64
C ILE A 228 -14.54 -0.41 16.24
N THR A 229 -14.94 -0.75 17.46
CA THR A 229 -15.82 0.05 18.30
C THR A 229 -15.02 0.60 19.47
N LEU A 230 -15.12 1.90 19.70
CA LEU A 230 -14.51 2.61 20.81
C LEU A 230 -15.62 3.02 21.78
N SER A 231 -15.63 2.42 22.96
CA SER A 231 -16.64 2.60 24.00
C SER A 231 -15.96 3.13 25.29
N GLY A 232 -15.79 4.45 25.36
CA GLY A 232 -15.14 5.09 26.49
C GLY A 232 -13.65 4.79 26.62
N VAL A 233 -12.96 4.62 25.49
CA VAL A 233 -11.50 4.36 25.47
C VAL A 233 -10.76 5.56 26.04
N ARG A 234 -10.01 5.36 27.13
CA ARG A 234 -9.25 6.41 27.80
C ARG A 234 -7.80 6.40 27.35
N VAL A 235 -7.30 7.58 27.00
CA VAL A 235 -5.90 7.82 26.64
C VAL A 235 -5.38 9.08 27.30
N GLY A 236 -4.12 9.11 27.66
CA GLY A 236 -3.47 10.31 28.19
C GLY A 236 -3.13 11.32 27.10
N LYS A 237 -2.72 12.54 27.50
CA LYS A 237 -2.26 13.58 26.56
C LYS A 237 -1.03 13.14 25.76
N GLU A 238 -0.21 12.30 26.32
CA GLU A 238 0.97 11.72 25.68
C GLU A 238 0.65 10.79 24.48
N ALA A 239 -0.61 10.39 24.34
CA ALA A 239 -1.06 9.61 23.18
C ALA A 239 -1.34 10.46 21.94
N VAL A 240 -1.35 11.79 22.05
CA VAL A 240 -1.57 12.71 20.92
C VAL A 240 -0.36 12.70 19.99
N ILE A 241 -0.60 12.47 18.71
CA ILE A 241 0.42 12.51 17.64
C ILE A 241 0.36 13.90 17.00
N GLY A 242 1.48 14.62 17.03
CA GLY A 242 1.53 16.00 16.55
C GLY A 242 0.74 16.95 17.43
N GLU A 243 0.05 17.92 16.81
CA GLU A 243 -0.71 18.94 17.50
C GLU A 243 -2.19 18.55 17.65
N THR A 244 -2.81 18.95 18.74
CA THR A 244 -4.27 18.86 18.90
C THR A 244 -4.95 19.67 17.79
N ASP A 245 -6.02 19.14 17.22
CA ASP A 245 -6.81 19.70 16.09
C ASP A 245 -6.07 19.78 14.76
N GLY A 246 -4.80 19.36 14.69
CA GLY A 246 -3.95 19.41 13.50
C GLY A 246 -3.82 18.05 12.74
N GLY A 247 -4.49 17.01 13.18
CA GLY A 247 -4.29 15.63 12.71
C GLY A 247 -4.68 15.36 11.26
N LEU A 248 -5.58 16.16 10.65
CA LEU A 248 -6.02 15.92 9.27
C LEU A 248 -4.88 16.03 8.27
N ALA A 249 -3.98 17.01 8.42
CA ALA A 249 -2.85 17.19 7.52
C ALA A 249 -1.91 15.97 7.54
N LEU A 250 -1.65 15.40 8.73
CA LEU A 250 -0.86 14.17 8.87
C LEU A 250 -1.55 12.97 8.19
N LEU A 251 -2.86 12.88 8.33
CA LEU A 251 -3.66 11.80 7.74
C LEU A 251 -3.70 11.90 6.21
N GLU A 252 -3.89 13.09 5.66
CA GLU A 252 -3.86 13.35 4.22
C GLU A 252 -2.48 13.01 3.63
N ALA A 253 -1.39 13.43 4.28
CA ALA A 253 -0.04 13.08 3.87
C ALA A 253 0.22 11.57 3.90
N ALA A 254 -0.29 10.87 4.92
CA ALA A 254 -0.21 9.41 5.01
C ALA A 254 -1.02 8.74 3.90
N ALA A 255 -2.21 9.23 3.57
CA ALA A 255 -3.01 8.71 2.46
C ALA A 255 -2.29 8.87 1.12
N GLU A 256 -1.65 10.01 0.86
CA GLU A 256 -0.84 10.23 -0.35
C GLU A 256 0.36 9.28 -0.43
N ARG A 257 1.08 9.05 0.68
CA ARG A 257 2.13 8.01 0.76
C ARG A 257 1.56 6.61 0.49
N GLY A 258 0.39 6.30 1.07
CA GLY A 258 -0.31 5.04 0.85
C GLY A 258 -0.71 4.82 -0.61
N ILE A 259 -1.20 5.85 -1.30
CA ILE A 259 -1.53 5.80 -2.74
C ILE A 259 -0.27 5.52 -3.57
N ALA A 260 0.84 6.22 -3.32
CA ALA A 260 2.09 6.01 -4.05
C ALA A 260 2.65 4.60 -3.80
N ALA A 261 2.59 4.11 -2.57
CA ALA A 261 3.00 2.76 -2.21
C ALA A 261 2.15 1.68 -2.90
N LEU A 262 0.82 1.84 -2.89
CA LEU A 262 -0.09 0.93 -3.58
C LEU A 262 0.03 0.99 -5.10
N ALA A 263 0.40 2.13 -5.68
CA ALA A 263 0.70 2.24 -7.11
C ALA A 263 1.90 1.36 -7.49
N ALA A 264 2.95 1.36 -6.67
CA ALA A 264 4.10 0.49 -6.88
C ALA A 264 3.76 -1.00 -6.69
N GLU A 265 2.96 -1.34 -5.67
CA GLU A 265 2.45 -2.70 -5.47
C GLU A 265 1.63 -3.18 -6.69
N ALA A 266 0.73 -2.34 -7.18
CA ALA A 266 -0.08 -2.66 -8.36
C ALA A 266 0.78 -2.87 -9.62
N ALA A 267 1.79 -2.04 -9.84
CA ALA A 267 2.72 -2.20 -10.96
C ALA A 267 3.49 -3.53 -10.89
N GLY A 268 3.94 -3.94 -9.67
CA GLY A 268 4.55 -5.25 -9.44
C GLY A 268 3.59 -6.41 -9.71
N ALA A 269 2.35 -6.30 -9.22
CA ALA A 269 1.31 -7.31 -9.44
C ALA A 269 0.93 -7.45 -10.93
N MET A 270 0.81 -6.34 -11.65
CA MET A 270 0.55 -6.34 -13.10
C MET A 270 1.71 -6.97 -13.88
N GLY A 271 2.96 -6.69 -13.49
CA GLY A 271 4.15 -7.32 -14.09
C GLY A 271 4.13 -8.84 -13.95
N TYR A 272 3.78 -9.34 -12.75
CA TYR A 272 3.62 -10.79 -12.54
C TYR A 272 2.52 -11.39 -13.42
N LEU A 273 1.37 -10.73 -13.51
CA LEU A 273 0.27 -11.19 -14.37
C LEU A 273 0.68 -11.25 -15.82
N TYR A 274 1.39 -10.24 -16.31
CA TYR A 274 1.92 -10.24 -17.68
C TYR A 274 2.83 -11.44 -17.93
N GLU A 275 3.86 -11.66 -17.13
CA GLU A 275 4.82 -12.75 -17.31
C GLU A 275 4.13 -14.12 -17.23
N THR A 276 3.26 -14.33 -16.24
CA THR A 276 2.53 -15.59 -16.06
C THR A 276 1.60 -15.86 -17.24
N THR A 277 0.89 -14.84 -17.73
CA THR A 277 -0.03 -14.98 -18.87
C THR A 277 0.73 -15.27 -20.15
N LEU A 278 1.85 -14.57 -20.39
CA LEU A 278 2.71 -14.81 -21.53
C LEU A 278 3.27 -16.25 -21.54
N ALA A 279 3.75 -16.75 -20.40
CA ALA A 279 4.23 -18.11 -20.26
C ALA A 279 3.12 -19.15 -20.55
N TYR A 280 1.91 -18.90 -20.02
CA TYR A 280 0.76 -19.75 -20.29
C TYR A 280 0.42 -19.80 -21.77
N MET A 281 0.37 -18.66 -22.46
CA MET A 281 0.06 -18.58 -23.90
C MET A 281 1.09 -19.31 -24.75
N LYS A 282 2.37 -19.32 -24.37
CA LYS A 282 3.44 -20.05 -25.08
C LYS A 282 3.32 -21.58 -24.95
N THR A 283 2.65 -22.07 -23.92
CA THR A 283 2.58 -23.51 -23.62
C THR A 283 1.21 -24.14 -23.85
N ARG A 284 0.13 -23.39 -23.62
CA ARG A 284 -1.25 -23.89 -23.75
C ARG A 284 -1.61 -24.15 -25.21
N LYS A 285 -2.10 -25.35 -25.51
CA LYS A 285 -2.56 -25.73 -26.87
C LYS A 285 -4.09 -25.81 -26.92
N GLN A 286 -4.69 -25.19 -27.90
CA GLN A 286 -6.09 -25.30 -28.32
C GLN A 286 -6.20 -25.12 -29.83
N PHE A 287 -7.21 -25.70 -30.44
CA PHE A 287 -7.43 -25.61 -31.91
C PHE A 287 -6.21 -26.07 -32.75
N GLY A 288 -5.48 -27.07 -32.26
CA GLY A 288 -4.32 -27.65 -32.95
C GLY A 288 -3.02 -26.88 -32.85
N ALA A 289 -2.99 -25.72 -32.15
CA ALA A 289 -1.81 -24.86 -31.99
C ALA A 289 -1.64 -24.32 -30.59
N THR A 290 -0.48 -23.73 -30.28
CA THR A 290 -0.33 -22.93 -29.06
C THR A 290 -1.19 -21.68 -29.18
N ILE A 291 -1.89 -21.30 -28.10
CA ILE A 291 -2.79 -20.14 -28.14
C ILE A 291 -2.03 -18.82 -28.39
N GLY A 292 -0.75 -18.75 -28.04
CA GLY A 292 0.14 -17.62 -28.32
C GLY A 292 0.47 -17.44 -29.84
N SER A 293 0.15 -18.41 -30.68
CA SER A 293 0.30 -18.26 -32.17
C SER A 293 -0.85 -17.49 -32.82
N PHE A 294 -1.99 -17.30 -32.12
CA PHE A 294 -3.12 -16.57 -32.70
C PHE A 294 -2.91 -15.06 -32.58
N GLN A 295 -2.86 -14.37 -33.72
CA GLN A 295 -2.57 -12.93 -33.79
C GLN A 295 -3.51 -12.07 -32.93
N ALA A 296 -4.81 -12.42 -32.86
CA ALA A 296 -5.76 -11.71 -32.01
C ALA A 296 -5.37 -11.73 -30.51
N LEU A 297 -4.79 -12.84 -30.03
CA LEU A 297 -4.32 -12.97 -28.65
C LEU A 297 -2.96 -12.30 -28.44
N GLN A 298 -2.11 -12.27 -29.48
CA GLN A 298 -0.85 -11.52 -29.48
C GLN A 298 -1.10 -10.01 -29.29
N HIS A 299 -2.08 -9.45 -30.04
CA HIS A 299 -2.44 -8.03 -29.91
C HIS A 299 -2.92 -7.69 -28.48
N ARG A 300 -3.79 -8.50 -27.90
CA ARG A 300 -4.24 -8.33 -26.51
C ARG A 300 -3.06 -8.37 -25.52
N MET A 301 -2.08 -9.25 -25.76
CA MET A 301 -0.91 -9.36 -24.91
C MET A 301 0.03 -8.14 -25.03
N VAL A 302 0.11 -7.53 -26.21
CA VAL A 302 0.82 -6.25 -26.44
C VAL A 302 0.12 -5.12 -25.65
N ASP A 303 -1.21 -5.07 -25.65
CA ASP A 303 -1.97 -4.10 -24.87
C ASP A 303 -1.71 -4.27 -23.36
N VAL A 304 -1.68 -5.51 -22.87
CA VAL A 304 -1.30 -5.83 -21.46
C VAL A 304 0.12 -5.38 -21.16
N PHE A 305 1.08 -5.62 -22.05
CA PHE A 305 2.46 -5.14 -21.89
C PHE A 305 2.51 -3.62 -21.78
N THR A 306 1.87 -2.91 -22.71
CA THR A 306 1.81 -1.45 -22.71
C THR A 306 1.17 -0.90 -21.45
N ALA A 307 0.13 -1.58 -20.93
CA ALA A 307 -0.52 -1.23 -19.68
C ALA A 307 0.43 -1.40 -18.49
N CYS A 308 1.22 -2.47 -18.44
CA CYS A 308 2.22 -2.70 -17.38
C CYS A 308 3.32 -1.63 -17.39
N GLU A 309 3.86 -1.26 -18.55
CA GLU A 309 4.88 -0.22 -18.65
C GLU A 309 4.32 1.17 -18.27
N SER A 310 3.09 1.46 -18.67
CA SER A 310 2.37 2.67 -18.27
C SER A 310 2.14 2.72 -16.74
N ALA A 311 1.83 1.57 -16.12
CA ALA A 311 1.64 1.47 -14.67
C ALA A 311 2.95 1.71 -13.89
N LYS A 312 4.08 1.19 -14.39
CA LYS A 312 5.40 1.48 -13.81
C LYS A 312 5.70 2.98 -13.84
N SER A 313 5.42 3.63 -14.97
CA SER A 313 5.59 5.09 -15.10
C SER A 313 4.66 5.87 -14.17
N ALA A 314 3.41 5.45 -14.02
CA ALA A 314 2.46 6.07 -13.09
C ALA A 314 2.88 5.91 -11.63
N ALA A 315 3.38 4.74 -11.24
CA ALA A 315 3.90 4.47 -9.89
C ALA A 315 5.14 5.34 -9.58
N LEU A 316 6.06 5.46 -10.54
CA LEU A 316 7.21 6.36 -10.44
C LEU A 316 6.77 7.82 -10.29
N GLY A 317 5.80 8.25 -11.11
CA GLY A 317 5.20 9.59 -11.03
C GLY A 317 4.55 9.88 -9.68
N ALA A 318 3.90 8.88 -9.07
CA ALA A 318 3.32 9.00 -7.73
C ALA A 318 4.40 9.17 -6.64
N ALA A 319 5.48 8.39 -6.72
CA ALA A 319 6.61 8.51 -5.78
C ALA A 319 7.29 9.89 -5.89
N LEU A 320 7.54 10.38 -7.11
CA LEU A 320 8.07 11.73 -7.36
C LEU A 320 7.15 12.83 -6.81
N ALA A 321 5.83 12.66 -6.95
CA ALA A 321 4.85 13.66 -6.54
C ALA A 321 4.85 13.90 -5.02
N LEU A 322 5.30 12.94 -4.21
CA LEU A 322 5.41 13.12 -2.76
C LEU A 322 6.45 14.19 -2.36
N GLY A 323 7.41 14.51 -3.24
CA GLY A 323 8.36 15.61 -3.06
C GLY A 323 7.84 16.98 -3.49
N GLU A 324 6.64 17.07 -4.09
CA GLU A 324 6.04 18.31 -4.53
C GLU A 324 5.62 19.18 -3.34
N ARG A 325 6.09 20.42 -3.32
CA ARG A 325 5.82 21.36 -2.21
C ARG A 325 4.43 21.98 -2.29
N ASP A 326 3.94 22.24 -3.52
CA ASP A 326 2.60 22.76 -3.72
C ASP A 326 1.54 21.66 -3.48
N PRO A 327 0.66 21.81 -2.48
CA PRO A 327 -0.34 20.79 -2.17
C PRO A 327 -1.32 20.51 -3.33
N ALA A 328 -1.67 21.53 -4.14
CA ALA A 328 -2.58 21.36 -5.26
C ALA A 328 -1.90 20.57 -6.40
N ALA A 329 -0.66 20.90 -6.74
CA ALA A 329 0.13 20.16 -7.73
C ALA A 329 0.36 18.71 -7.26
N ARG A 330 0.70 18.50 -6.00
CA ARG A 330 0.85 17.15 -5.41
C ARG A 330 -0.45 16.35 -5.48
N ALA A 331 -1.56 16.92 -5.03
CA ALA A 331 -2.88 16.28 -5.07
C ALA A 331 -3.29 15.89 -6.50
N ARG A 332 -3.03 16.76 -7.48
CA ARG A 332 -3.27 16.50 -8.90
C ARG A 332 -2.45 15.32 -9.40
N ARG A 333 -1.12 15.31 -9.17
CA ARG A 333 -0.22 14.24 -9.63
C ARG A 333 -0.55 12.90 -8.98
N ILE A 334 -0.79 12.87 -7.67
CA ILE A 334 -1.17 11.65 -6.93
C ILE A 334 -2.53 11.11 -7.43
N SER A 335 -3.53 11.97 -7.60
CA SER A 335 -4.83 11.54 -8.12
C SER A 335 -4.74 11.06 -9.57
N GLY A 336 -3.94 11.73 -10.42
CA GLY A 336 -3.69 11.29 -11.79
C GLY A 336 -3.03 9.91 -11.86
N ALA A 337 -2.02 9.67 -11.03
CA ALA A 337 -1.39 8.35 -10.94
C ALA A 337 -2.37 7.27 -10.47
N LYS A 338 -3.18 7.56 -9.42
CA LYS A 338 -4.19 6.62 -8.92
C LYS A 338 -5.22 6.25 -10.00
N LEU A 339 -5.71 7.24 -10.76
CA LEU A 339 -6.63 7.02 -11.89
C LEU A 339 -6.04 6.07 -12.94
N GLN A 340 -4.77 6.28 -13.30
CA GLN A 340 -4.09 5.41 -14.26
C GLN A 340 -3.92 3.99 -13.70
N ILE A 341 -3.45 3.85 -12.47
CA ILE A 341 -3.27 2.55 -11.80
C ILE A 341 -4.59 1.77 -11.73
N ASP A 342 -5.70 2.41 -11.38
CA ASP A 342 -7.01 1.75 -11.28
C ASP A 342 -7.50 1.25 -12.64
N LYS A 343 -7.36 2.07 -13.69
CA LYS A 343 -7.75 1.71 -15.05
C LYS A 343 -6.89 0.57 -15.60
N LEU A 344 -5.56 0.71 -15.48
CA LEU A 344 -4.60 -0.26 -16.02
C LEU A 344 -4.65 -1.58 -15.24
N GLY A 345 -4.75 -1.53 -13.91
CA GLY A 345 -4.87 -2.72 -13.06
C GLY A 345 -6.10 -3.54 -13.36
N ARG A 346 -7.24 -2.89 -13.57
CA ARG A 346 -8.47 -3.56 -14.00
C ARG A 346 -8.32 -4.21 -15.36
N HIS A 347 -7.74 -3.50 -16.33
CA HIS A 347 -7.51 -4.02 -17.68
C HIS A 347 -6.59 -5.25 -17.64
N VAL A 348 -5.41 -5.16 -17.02
CA VAL A 348 -4.46 -6.27 -16.93
C VAL A 348 -5.06 -7.47 -16.19
N ALA A 349 -5.80 -7.26 -15.11
CA ALA A 349 -6.45 -8.33 -14.37
C ALA A 349 -7.50 -9.08 -15.22
N GLN A 350 -8.37 -8.33 -15.90
CA GLN A 350 -9.43 -8.90 -16.74
C GLN A 350 -8.86 -9.63 -17.95
N GLU A 351 -7.87 -9.05 -18.63
CA GLU A 351 -7.20 -9.68 -19.78
C GLU A 351 -6.46 -10.95 -19.36
N SER A 352 -5.76 -10.93 -18.22
CA SER A 352 -5.07 -12.12 -17.72
C SER A 352 -6.05 -13.26 -17.41
N ILE A 353 -7.18 -12.97 -16.74
CA ILE A 353 -8.23 -13.99 -16.51
C ILE A 353 -8.76 -14.51 -17.84
N GLN A 354 -9.10 -13.63 -18.78
CA GLN A 354 -9.67 -14.01 -20.07
C GLN A 354 -8.72 -14.89 -20.88
N LEU A 355 -7.42 -14.55 -20.92
CA LEU A 355 -6.40 -15.30 -21.67
C LEU A 355 -6.09 -16.68 -21.06
N HIS A 356 -6.35 -16.87 -19.77
CA HIS A 356 -6.29 -18.18 -19.10
C HIS A 356 -7.59 -18.99 -19.27
N GLY A 357 -8.69 -18.36 -19.73
CA GLY A 357 -10.00 -18.99 -19.87
C GLY A 357 -10.55 -19.47 -18.52
N GLY A 358 -11.26 -20.60 -18.51
CA GLY A 358 -11.84 -21.17 -17.28
C GLY A 358 -10.83 -21.39 -16.14
N MET A 359 -9.59 -21.70 -16.47
CA MET A 359 -8.51 -21.86 -15.47
C MET A 359 -8.22 -20.55 -14.73
N GLY A 360 -8.37 -19.39 -15.37
CA GLY A 360 -8.16 -18.07 -14.74
C GLY A 360 -9.15 -17.76 -13.61
N MET A 361 -10.26 -18.49 -13.52
CA MET A 361 -11.29 -18.34 -12.49
C MET A 361 -11.10 -19.30 -11.31
N THR A 362 -10.17 -20.24 -11.38
CA THR A 362 -9.94 -21.21 -10.30
C THR A 362 -9.08 -20.62 -9.19
N ASP A 363 -9.29 -21.08 -7.95
CA ASP A 363 -8.49 -20.66 -6.80
C ASP A 363 -7.09 -21.29 -6.75
N GLU A 364 -6.85 -22.29 -7.60
CA GLU A 364 -5.54 -22.95 -7.73
C GLU A 364 -4.54 -22.10 -8.50
N LEU A 365 -5.03 -21.32 -9.49
CA LEU A 365 -4.17 -20.47 -10.29
C LEU A 365 -3.98 -19.09 -9.64
N SER A 366 -2.76 -18.58 -9.72
CA SER A 366 -2.39 -17.29 -9.12
C SER A 366 -3.19 -16.10 -9.64
N VAL A 367 -3.62 -16.14 -10.90
CA VAL A 367 -4.22 -15.01 -11.65
C VAL A 367 -5.41 -14.41 -10.90
N GLY A 368 -6.32 -15.25 -10.39
CA GLY A 368 -7.49 -14.80 -9.62
C GLY A 368 -7.12 -14.06 -8.32
N HIS A 369 -6.05 -14.49 -7.65
CA HIS A 369 -5.57 -13.82 -6.42
C HIS A 369 -5.02 -12.42 -6.69
N TYR A 370 -4.24 -12.26 -7.77
CA TYR A 370 -3.74 -10.95 -8.20
C TYR A 370 -4.86 -10.02 -8.66
N ALA A 371 -5.86 -10.54 -9.39
CA ALA A 371 -7.03 -9.76 -9.80
C ALA A 371 -7.83 -9.22 -8.61
N LYS A 372 -8.05 -10.05 -7.57
CA LYS A 372 -8.67 -9.62 -6.31
C LYS A 372 -7.85 -8.52 -5.64
N ARG A 373 -6.51 -8.65 -5.59
CA ARG A 373 -5.65 -7.62 -4.99
C ARG A 373 -5.69 -6.30 -5.75
N LEU A 374 -5.58 -6.32 -7.07
CA LEU A 374 -5.69 -5.11 -7.91
C LEU A 374 -7.05 -4.43 -7.73
N THR A 375 -8.14 -5.21 -7.59
CA THR A 375 -9.47 -4.66 -7.27
C THR A 375 -9.48 -3.94 -5.92
N MET A 376 -8.89 -4.51 -4.88
CA MET A 376 -8.82 -3.88 -3.55
C MET A 376 -7.91 -2.65 -3.55
N ILE A 377 -6.80 -2.65 -4.29
CA ILE A 377 -5.97 -1.45 -4.50
C ILE A 377 -6.79 -0.34 -5.15
N GLY A 378 -7.62 -0.67 -6.14
CA GLY A 378 -8.51 0.29 -6.82
C GLY A 378 -9.48 0.99 -5.87
N LEU A 379 -9.93 0.30 -4.80
CA LEU A 379 -10.84 0.85 -3.80
C LEU A 379 -10.12 1.56 -2.63
N SER A 380 -8.83 1.35 -2.46
CA SER A 380 -8.08 1.91 -1.32
C SER A 380 -7.81 3.40 -1.51
N PHE A 381 -8.05 4.21 -0.48
CA PHE A 381 -7.84 5.67 -0.44
C PHE A 381 -8.63 6.47 -1.49
N GLY A 382 -9.64 5.92 -2.09
CA GLY A 382 -10.47 6.55 -3.11
C GLY A 382 -10.58 5.73 -4.38
N ASP A 383 -11.78 5.66 -4.93
CA ASP A 383 -12.05 5.06 -6.25
C ASP A 383 -11.80 6.06 -7.40
N THR A 384 -11.96 5.58 -8.62
CA THR A 384 -11.80 6.39 -9.84
C THR A 384 -12.62 7.67 -9.82
N ASN A 385 -13.88 7.64 -9.33
CA ASN A 385 -14.75 8.82 -9.30
C ASN A 385 -14.26 9.85 -8.27
N PHE A 386 -13.85 9.41 -7.10
CA PHE A 386 -13.29 10.28 -6.06
C PHE A 386 -12.02 10.97 -6.55
N HIS A 387 -11.08 10.23 -7.15
CA HIS A 387 -9.83 10.81 -7.66
C HIS A 387 -10.03 11.68 -8.89
N MET A 388 -11.02 11.40 -9.74
CA MET A 388 -11.39 12.29 -10.86
C MET A 388 -11.88 13.65 -10.34
N ALA A 389 -12.75 13.65 -9.32
CA ALA A 389 -13.23 14.88 -8.69
C ALA A 389 -12.07 15.65 -8.03
N ARG A 390 -11.19 14.96 -7.28
CA ARG A 390 -10.01 15.56 -6.63
C ARG A 390 -9.03 16.15 -7.65
N TYR A 391 -8.76 15.43 -8.74
CA TYR A 391 -7.92 15.89 -9.84
C TYR A 391 -8.45 17.17 -10.48
N THR A 392 -9.76 17.17 -10.80
CA THR A 392 -10.43 18.32 -11.42
C THR A 392 -10.46 19.54 -10.49
N ALA A 393 -10.72 19.32 -9.20
CA ALA A 393 -10.67 20.41 -8.21
C ALA A 393 -9.27 21.03 -8.11
N ALA A 394 -8.23 20.21 -8.08
CA ALA A 394 -6.84 20.67 -8.03
C ALA A 394 -6.40 21.40 -9.32
N MET A 395 -6.95 21.03 -10.49
CA MET A 395 -6.72 21.77 -11.73
C MET A 395 -7.33 23.17 -11.74
N ARG A 396 -8.48 23.36 -11.06
CA ARG A 396 -9.17 24.65 -10.98
C ARG A 396 -8.53 25.60 -9.95
N ALA A 397 -7.77 25.06 -9.01
CA ALA A 397 -7.09 25.81 -7.95
C ALA A 397 -5.68 26.29 -8.37
N ALA A 398 -5.14 25.76 -9.47
CA ALA A 398 -3.84 26.14 -10.06
C ALA A 398 -4.01 27.24 -11.11
#